data_adaae1c9fb2f51d570b6b06e4386e218
#
_entry.id   adaae1c9fb2f51d570b6b06e4386e218
#
_cell.length_a   1.000
_cell.length_b   1.000
_cell.length_c   1.000
_cell.angle_alpha   90.00
_cell.angle_beta   90.00
_cell.angle_gamma   90.00
#
_symmetry.space_group_name_H-M   'P 1'
#
loop_
_entity.id
_entity.type
_entity.pdbx_description
1 polymer ?
#
loop_
_entity_poly.entity_id
_entity_poly.type
_entity_poly.pdbx_seq_one_letter_code
_entity_poly.pdbx_strand_id
1 'polypeptide(L)'
;LRELLETFPNKIIYIDIKDDPDTYEGSLMPSKLWRLLEELQATNQIIVSSSYSEQTDRFNLYAQNDVALGAGDSDITKAYTAFTSQFGHLFNPKVDVFQVPLKANVMNFDSPKFIKFLSDLNCHVLYTEINDLVTMSRLVRSGASGIITDRPDIAETLLKKYANV
;
A
#
# COMPACT_ATOMS: atom_id res chain seq x y z
N LEU A 1 0.15 7.42 17.71
CA LEU A 1 -0.40 6.23 17.03
C LEU A 1 -1.41 5.49 17.93
N ARG A 2 -1.11 5.19 19.22
CA ARG A 2 -2.01 4.52 20.17
C ARG A 2 -3.41 5.14 20.16
N GLU A 3 -3.50 6.44 20.44
CA GLU A 3 -4.75 7.18 20.45
C GLU A 3 -5.55 7.04 19.14
N LEU A 4 -4.85 7.05 18.00
CA LEU A 4 -5.48 6.86 16.68
C LEU A 4 -6.11 5.48 16.55
N LEU A 5 -5.39 4.43 16.95
CA LEU A 5 -5.85 3.04 16.87
C LEU A 5 -7.04 2.78 17.80
N GLU A 6 -7.00 3.33 19.02
CA GLU A 6 -8.07 3.23 20.00
C GLU A 6 -9.33 4.02 19.57
N THR A 7 -9.13 5.17 18.89
CA THR A 7 -10.26 6.01 18.44
C THR A 7 -10.96 5.42 17.21
N PHE A 8 -10.21 4.74 16.32
CA PHE A 8 -10.74 4.22 15.05
C PHE A 8 -10.55 2.70 14.90
N PRO A 9 -11.13 1.87 15.78
CA PRO A 9 -10.88 0.43 15.81
C PRO A 9 -11.40 -0.33 14.57
N ASN A 10 -12.28 0.30 13.79
CA ASN A 10 -12.90 -0.31 12.60
C ASN A 10 -12.40 0.31 11.27
N LYS A 11 -11.27 1.02 11.31
CA LYS A 11 -10.67 1.62 10.11
C LYS A 11 -9.36 0.94 9.79
N ILE A 12 -9.13 0.69 8.50
CA ILE A 12 -7.81 0.30 8.02
C ILE A 12 -6.91 1.53 8.08
N ILE A 13 -5.77 1.38 8.74
CA ILE A 13 -4.77 2.46 8.92
C ILE A 13 -3.50 2.06 8.18
N TYR A 14 -3.09 2.92 7.25
CA TYR A 14 -1.85 2.77 6.51
C TYR A 14 -0.72 3.49 7.25
N ILE A 15 0.30 2.75 7.66
CA ILE A 15 1.47 3.27 8.40
C ILE A 15 2.68 3.21 7.49
N ASP A 16 3.29 4.37 7.24
CA ASP A 16 4.51 4.47 6.46
C ASP A 16 5.69 4.81 7.38
N ILE A 17 6.63 3.86 7.55
CA ILE A 17 7.84 4.04 8.36
C ILE A 17 8.82 4.89 7.54
N LYS A 18 9.05 6.12 7.99
CA LYS A 18 9.94 7.09 7.34
C LYS A 18 11.37 7.05 7.86
N ASP A 19 11.58 6.41 9.01
CA ASP A 19 12.87 6.38 9.66
C ASP A 19 13.89 5.57 8.85
N ASP A 20 15.09 6.13 8.70
CA ASP A 20 16.20 5.45 8.03
C ASP A 20 16.64 4.24 8.87
N PRO A 21 16.67 3.01 8.31
CA PRO A 21 17.02 1.78 9.02
C PRO A 21 18.41 1.79 9.65
N ASP A 22 19.34 2.62 9.15
CA ASP A 22 20.71 2.72 9.63
C ASP A 22 20.87 3.66 10.85
N THR A 23 19.81 4.39 11.20
CA THR A 23 19.79 5.20 12.44
C THR A 23 19.42 4.34 13.65
N TYR A 24 19.81 4.80 14.83
CA TYR A 24 19.45 4.10 16.08
C TYR A 24 17.92 4.01 16.25
N GLU A 25 17.22 5.11 16.07
CA GLU A 25 15.76 5.18 16.18
C GLU A 25 15.08 4.32 15.10
N GLY A 26 15.53 4.42 13.87
CA GLY A 26 14.99 3.66 12.75
C GLY A 26 15.19 2.16 12.90
N SER A 27 16.34 1.73 13.44
CA SER A 27 16.62 0.31 13.71
C SER A 27 15.65 -0.31 14.73
N LEU A 28 15.10 0.51 15.65
CA LEU A 28 14.16 0.09 16.70
C LEU A 28 12.69 0.22 16.27
N MET A 29 12.41 0.98 15.22
CA MET A 29 11.03 1.30 14.81
C MET A 29 10.18 0.06 14.52
N PRO A 30 10.65 -0.95 13.75
CA PRO A 30 9.87 -2.14 13.47
C PRO A 30 9.43 -2.90 14.72
N SER A 31 10.34 -3.10 15.67
CA SER A 31 10.04 -3.84 16.91
C SER A 31 9.11 -3.07 17.84
N LYS A 32 9.26 -1.73 17.93
CA LYS A 32 8.38 -0.88 18.72
C LYS A 32 6.96 -0.82 18.14
N LEU A 33 6.87 -0.72 16.80
CA LEU A 33 5.59 -0.74 16.11
C LEU A 33 4.88 -2.08 16.35
N TRP A 34 5.56 -3.21 16.13
CA TRP A 34 5.00 -4.53 16.35
C TRP A 34 4.44 -4.69 17.77
N ARG A 35 5.22 -4.36 18.81
CA ARG A 35 4.77 -4.45 20.21
C ARG A 35 3.50 -3.64 20.47
N LEU A 36 3.40 -2.44 19.88
CA LEU A 36 2.21 -1.61 20.03
C LEU A 36 0.99 -2.26 19.37
N LEU A 37 1.16 -2.85 18.18
CA LEU A 37 0.07 -3.52 17.47
C LEU A 37 -0.41 -4.77 18.19
N GLU A 38 0.50 -5.58 18.75
CA GLU A 38 0.16 -6.74 19.59
C GLU A 38 -0.60 -6.31 20.85
N GLU A 39 -0.08 -5.33 21.57
CA GLU A 39 -0.71 -4.83 22.80
C GLU A 39 -2.14 -4.34 22.56
N LEU A 40 -2.39 -3.69 21.44
CA LEU A 40 -3.70 -3.15 21.09
C LEU A 40 -4.57 -4.14 20.31
N GLN A 41 -4.06 -5.34 19.98
CA GLN A 41 -4.73 -6.33 19.12
C GLN A 41 -5.17 -5.72 17.77
N ALA A 42 -4.36 -4.83 17.20
CA ALA A 42 -4.68 -4.01 16.04
C ALA A 42 -4.09 -4.52 14.70
N THR A 43 -3.53 -5.73 14.68
CA THR A 43 -2.82 -6.29 13.50
C THR A 43 -3.71 -6.37 12.26
N ASN A 44 -4.99 -6.71 12.43
CA ASN A 44 -5.95 -6.92 11.33
C ASN A 44 -6.42 -5.63 10.63
N GLN A 45 -6.05 -4.47 11.16
CA GLN A 45 -6.50 -3.17 10.61
C GLN A 45 -5.34 -2.32 10.09
N ILE A 46 -4.14 -2.90 9.98
CA ILE A 46 -2.92 -2.16 9.65
C ILE A 46 -2.34 -2.65 8.32
N ILE A 47 -1.85 -1.69 7.56
CA ILE A 47 -0.92 -1.91 6.45
C ILE A 47 0.36 -1.17 6.81
N VAL A 48 1.50 -1.85 6.79
CA VAL A 48 2.81 -1.25 7.08
C VAL A 48 3.63 -1.15 5.80
N SER A 49 4.14 0.03 5.51
CA SER A 49 5.04 0.29 4.39
C SER A 49 6.28 1.09 4.80
N SER A 50 7.23 1.14 3.91
CA SER A 50 8.38 2.06 3.94
C SER A 50 8.96 2.19 2.55
N SER A 51 9.54 3.33 2.21
CA SER A 51 10.43 3.45 1.04
C SER A 51 11.68 2.59 1.19
N TYR A 52 12.10 2.30 2.42
CA TYR A 52 13.18 1.36 2.74
C TYR A 52 12.62 -0.04 2.90
N SER A 53 12.78 -0.91 1.90
CA SER A 53 12.32 -2.32 1.97
C SER A 53 12.86 -3.06 3.19
N GLU A 54 14.03 -2.67 3.69
CA GLU A 54 14.62 -3.23 4.90
C GLU A 54 13.75 -3.00 6.15
N GLN A 55 13.06 -1.86 6.26
CA GLN A 55 12.15 -1.60 7.38
C GLN A 55 10.95 -2.55 7.38
N THR A 56 10.35 -2.77 6.22
CA THR A 56 9.24 -3.74 6.08
C THR A 56 9.72 -5.17 6.28
N ASP A 57 10.89 -5.53 5.77
CA ASP A 57 11.50 -6.85 6.00
C ASP A 57 11.75 -7.09 7.50
N ARG A 58 12.37 -6.12 8.19
CA ARG A 58 12.59 -6.18 9.64
C ARG A 58 11.28 -6.26 10.43
N PHE A 59 10.26 -5.50 10.03
CA PHE A 59 8.95 -5.56 10.67
C PHE A 59 8.32 -6.95 10.50
N ASN A 60 8.42 -7.55 9.31
CA ASN A 60 7.85 -8.86 9.03
C ASN A 60 8.54 -10.02 9.78
N LEU A 61 9.78 -9.83 10.26
CA LEU A 61 10.40 -10.81 11.16
C LEU A 61 9.61 -10.98 12.46
N TYR A 62 8.93 -9.92 12.90
CA TYR A 62 8.05 -9.98 14.08
C TYR A 62 6.62 -10.35 13.69
N ALA A 63 6.10 -9.75 12.64
CA ALA A 63 4.70 -9.92 12.21
C ALA A 63 4.40 -11.27 11.57
N GLN A 64 5.39 -11.95 11.00
CA GLN A 64 5.26 -13.30 10.40
C GLN A 64 4.07 -13.43 9.43
N ASN A 65 3.84 -12.40 8.63
CA ASN A 65 2.72 -12.23 7.68
C ASN A 65 1.33 -12.04 8.32
N ASP A 66 1.24 -11.71 9.59
CA ASP A 66 -0.04 -11.38 10.25
C ASP A 66 -0.49 -9.94 9.99
N VAL A 67 0.36 -9.12 9.38
CA VAL A 67 0.08 -7.72 8.99
C VAL A 67 0.36 -7.52 7.52
N ALA A 68 -0.56 -6.87 6.81
CA ALA A 68 -0.37 -6.56 5.40
C ALA A 68 0.81 -5.60 5.18
N LEU A 69 1.63 -5.89 4.18
CA LEU A 69 2.82 -5.10 3.84
C LEU A 69 2.61 -4.30 2.56
N GLY A 70 3.00 -3.04 2.60
CA GLY A 70 3.07 -2.15 1.44
C GLY A 70 4.43 -2.23 0.74
N ALA A 71 4.40 -2.12 -0.58
CA ALA A 71 5.58 -2.13 -1.43
C ALA A 71 6.46 -0.89 -1.21
N GLY A 72 7.75 -1.10 -1.08
CA GLY A 72 8.77 -0.05 -1.17
C GLY A 72 9.18 0.23 -2.62
N ASP A 73 10.06 1.22 -2.81
CA ASP A 73 10.53 1.65 -4.15
C ASP A 73 11.15 0.50 -4.96
N SER A 74 11.91 -0.35 -4.29
CA SER A 74 12.54 -1.54 -4.88
C SER A 74 11.49 -2.54 -5.38
N ASP A 75 10.42 -2.77 -4.62
CA ASP A 75 9.35 -3.71 -4.97
C ASP A 75 8.54 -3.19 -6.16
N ILE A 76 8.23 -1.88 -6.16
CA ILE A 76 7.54 -1.22 -7.28
C ILE A 76 8.36 -1.35 -8.56
N THR A 77 9.68 -1.11 -8.49
CA THR A 77 10.59 -1.22 -9.64
C THR A 77 10.64 -2.66 -10.16
N LYS A 78 10.75 -3.66 -9.28
CA LYS A 78 10.74 -5.08 -9.64
C LYS A 78 9.41 -5.48 -10.27
N ALA A 79 8.27 -5.06 -9.71
CA ALA A 79 6.95 -5.33 -10.25
C ALA A 79 6.78 -4.75 -11.65
N TYR A 80 7.19 -3.50 -11.86
CA TYR A 80 7.11 -2.87 -13.18
C TYR A 80 8.02 -3.55 -14.22
N THR A 81 9.22 -3.92 -13.81
CA THR A 81 10.16 -4.68 -14.67
C THR A 81 9.57 -6.05 -15.04
N ALA A 82 8.99 -6.75 -14.09
CA ALA A 82 8.32 -8.03 -14.34
C ALA A 82 7.12 -7.86 -15.28
N PHE A 83 6.30 -6.85 -15.06
CA PHE A 83 5.14 -6.54 -15.89
C PHE A 83 5.52 -6.24 -17.34
N THR A 84 6.63 -5.52 -17.57
CA THR A 84 7.08 -5.13 -18.91
C THR A 84 7.95 -6.20 -19.60
N SER A 85 8.42 -7.20 -18.86
CA SER A 85 9.23 -8.30 -19.37
C SER A 85 8.36 -9.47 -19.84
N GLN A 86 8.98 -10.42 -20.55
CA GLN A 86 8.34 -11.69 -20.89
C GLN A 86 8.29 -12.67 -19.70
N PHE A 87 8.93 -12.32 -18.57
CA PHE A 87 9.11 -13.18 -17.40
C PHE A 87 8.19 -12.80 -16.23
N GLY A 88 7.12 -12.02 -16.48
CA GLY A 88 6.18 -11.60 -15.46
C GLY A 88 5.58 -12.76 -14.65
N HIS A 89 5.42 -13.93 -15.25
CA HIS A 89 4.94 -15.14 -14.59
C HIS A 89 5.88 -15.71 -13.52
N LEU A 90 7.14 -15.27 -13.47
CA LEU A 90 8.11 -15.64 -12.44
C LEU A 90 8.15 -14.66 -11.27
N PHE A 91 7.46 -13.54 -11.39
CA PHE A 91 7.41 -12.54 -10.32
C PHE A 91 6.54 -13.04 -9.18
N ASN A 92 7.13 -13.09 -7.99
CA ASN A 92 6.43 -13.46 -6.76
C ASN A 92 6.63 -12.34 -5.72
N PRO A 93 5.66 -11.43 -5.57
CA PRO A 93 5.74 -10.34 -4.60
C PRO A 93 5.72 -10.88 -3.17
N LYS A 94 6.48 -10.21 -2.29
CA LYS A 94 6.47 -10.47 -0.84
C LYS A 94 5.63 -9.45 -0.06
N VAL A 95 4.90 -8.62 -0.79
CA VAL A 95 4.09 -7.53 -0.27
C VAL A 95 2.67 -7.65 -0.79
N ASP A 96 1.72 -7.10 -0.08
CA ASP A 96 0.28 -7.24 -0.35
C ASP A 96 -0.30 -6.03 -1.08
N VAL A 97 0.31 -4.85 -0.90
CA VAL A 97 -0.24 -3.57 -1.36
C VAL A 97 0.81 -2.77 -2.12
N PHE A 98 0.51 -2.41 -3.35
CA PHE A 98 1.32 -1.51 -4.17
C PHE A 98 0.69 -0.13 -4.20
N GLN A 99 1.38 0.84 -3.62
CA GLN A 99 1.01 2.25 -3.63
C GLN A 99 1.82 2.96 -4.71
N VAL A 100 1.17 3.36 -5.80
CA VAL A 100 1.86 3.92 -6.97
C VAL A 100 1.21 5.22 -7.45
N PRO A 101 1.99 6.17 -7.99
CA PRO A 101 1.45 7.30 -8.75
C PRO A 101 0.99 6.82 -10.14
N LEU A 102 0.30 7.66 -10.90
CA LEU A 102 -0.01 7.33 -12.30
C LEU A 102 1.26 7.15 -13.14
N LYS A 103 2.30 7.93 -12.85
CA LYS A 103 3.61 7.89 -13.52
C LYS A 103 4.73 8.22 -12.54
N ALA A 104 5.84 7.54 -12.68
CA ALA A 104 7.08 7.87 -11.98
C ALA A 104 8.27 7.66 -12.93
N ASN A 105 9.02 8.72 -13.24
CA ASN A 105 10.12 8.69 -14.21
C ASN A 105 9.66 8.13 -15.57
N VAL A 106 10.27 7.02 -16.00
CA VAL A 106 9.92 6.30 -17.24
C VAL A 106 8.82 5.27 -17.04
N MET A 107 8.41 5.00 -15.80
CA MET A 107 7.38 4.02 -15.47
C MET A 107 6.00 4.64 -15.59
N ASN A 108 5.10 3.98 -16.31
CA ASN A 108 3.71 4.36 -16.43
C ASN A 108 2.82 3.27 -15.82
N PHE A 109 2.28 3.54 -14.65
CA PHE A 109 1.40 2.63 -13.91
C PHE A 109 -0.08 2.79 -14.31
N ASP A 110 -0.42 3.82 -15.08
CA ASP A 110 -1.79 4.11 -15.53
C ASP A 110 -2.23 3.14 -16.63
N SER A 111 -2.40 1.89 -16.25
CA SER A 111 -2.79 0.83 -17.18
C SER A 111 -3.68 -0.22 -16.50
N PRO A 112 -4.87 -0.52 -17.04
CA PRO A 112 -5.69 -1.63 -16.55
C PRO A 112 -4.94 -2.99 -16.56
N LYS A 113 -3.98 -3.15 -17.50
CA LYS A 113 -3.16 -4.37 -17.56
C LYS A 113 -2.20 -4.49 -16.38
N PHE A 114 -1.65 -3.36 -15.90
CA PHE A 114 -0.78 -3.35 -14.72
C PHE A 114 -1.60 -3.68 -13.45
N ILE A 115 -2.78 -3.07 -13.31
CA ILE A 115 -3.69 -3.39 -12.21
C ILE A 115 -4.02 -4.89 -12.21
N LYS A 116 -4.43 -5.41 -13.37
CA LYS A 116 -4.76 -6.82 -13.52
C LYS A 116 -3.56 -7.72 -13.19
N PHE A 117 -2.36 -7.38 -13.67
CA PHE A 117 -1.13 -8.14 -13.39
C PHE A 117 -0.88 -8.30 -11.90
N LEU A 118 -1.00 -7.23 -11.12
CA LEU A 118 -0.83 -7.30 -9.67
C LEU A 118 -2.01 -7.98 -8.97
N SER A 119 -3.24 -7.74 -9.41
CA SER A 119 -4.43 -8.43 -8.87
C SER A 119 -4.38 -9.95 -9.08
N ASP A 120 -3.88 -10.41 -10.22
CA ASP A 120 -3.70 -11.85 -10.50
C ASP A 120 -2.67 -12.50 -9.55
N LEU A 121 -1.81 -11.69 -8.93
CA LEU A 121 -0.85 -12.09 -7.88
C LEU A 121 -1.38 -11.86 -6.45
N ASN A 122 -2.68 -11.61 -6.29
CA ASN A 122 -3.35 -11.28 -5.04
C ASN A 122 -2.83 -10.00 -4.36
N CYS A 123 -2.27 -9.07 -5.13
CA CYS A 123 -1.84 -7.78 -4.61
C CYS A 123 -2.89 -6.69 -4.87
N HIS A 124 -3.02 -5.79 -3.91
CA HIS A 124 -3.86 -4.59 -4.03
C HIS A 124 -3.08 -3.44 -4.65
N VAL A 125 -3.74 -2.65 -5.50
CA VAL A 125 -3.14 -1.47 -6.12
C VAL A 125 -3.87 -0.22 -5.65
N LEU A 126 -3.14 0.66 -4.95
CA LEU A 126 -3.60 1.97 -4.52
C LEU A 126 -2.92 3.04 -5.37
N TYR A 127 -3.69 4.01 -5.87
CA TYR A 127 -3.15 5.14 -6.61
C TYR A 127 -3.06 6.38 -5.74
N THR A 128 -1.89 7.04 -5.75
CA THR A 128 -1.60 8.24 -4.94
C THR A 128 -1.85 9.53 -5.72
N GLU A 129 -2.12 10.61 -4.97
CA GLU A 129 -2.24 11.97 -5.48
C GLU A 129 -3.35 12.14 -6.54
N ILE A 130 -4.41 11.38 -6.43
CA ILE A 130 -5.55 11.46 -7.35
C ILE A 130 -6.58 12.42 -6.76
N ASN A 131 -6.69 13.61 -7.32
CA ASN A 131 -7.49 14.70 -6.75
C ASN A 131 -8.67 15.15 -7.64
N ASP A 132 -8.99 14.39 -8.70
CA ASP A 132 -10.12 14.67 -9.58
C ASP A 132 -11.04 13.46 -9.77
N LEU A 133 -12.34 13.74 -9.88
CA LEU A 133 -13.40 12.72 -9.94
C LEU A 133 -13.31 11.85 -11.21
N VAL A 134 -12.84 12.39 -12.31
CA VAL A 134 -12.78 11.67 -13.60
C VAL A 134 -11.74 10.57 -13.52
N THR A 135 -10.53 10.93 -13.06
CA THR A 135 -9.43 9.98 -12.86
C THR A 135 -9.79 8.95 -11.79
N MET A 136 -10.35 9.38 -10.64
CA MET A 136 -10.82 8.45 -9.60
C MET A 136 -11.80 7.43 -10.17
N SER A 137 -12.84 7.88 -10.90
CA SER A 137 -13.85 7.01 -11.49
C SER A 137 -13.26 6.03 -12.51
N ARG A 138 -12.28 6.48 -13.29
CA ARG A 138 -11.59 5.65 -14.29
C ARG A 138 -10.76 4.56 -13.62
N LEU A 139 -9.99 4.89 -12.59
CA LEU A 139 -9.14 3.92 -11.88
C LEU A 139 -9.97 2.85 -11.17
N VAL A 140 -11.05 3.25 -10.48
CA VAL A 140 -11.98 2.30 -9.84
C VAL A 140 -12.58 1.33 -10.87
N ARG A 141 -13.04 1.83 -12.02
CA ARG A 141 -13.55 0.97 -13.12
C ARG A 141 -12.48 0.06 -13.71
N SER A 142 -11.21 0.46 -13.65
CA SER A 142 -10.08 -0.35 -14.10
C SER A 142 -9.66 -1.41 -13.09
N GLY A 143 -10.30 -1.46 -11.90
CA GLY A 143 -10.04 -2.46 -10.88
C GLY A 143 -9.02 -2.04 -9.82
N ALA A 144 -8.67 -0.73 -9.71
CA ALA A 144 -7.86 -0.23 -8.61
C ALA A 144 -8.52 -0.54 -7.26
N SER A 145 -7.75 -1.02 -6.30
CA SER A 145 -8.24 -1.39 -4.97
C SER A 145 -8.53 -0.18 -4.09
N GLY A 146 -7.88 0.96 -4.38
CA GLY A 146 -8.12 2.19 -3.64
C GLY A 146 -7.42 3.40 -4.23
N ILE A 147 -7.72 4.55 -3.65
CA ILE A 147 -7.21 5.86 -4.05
C ILE A 147 -6.79 6.63 -2.81
N ILE A 148 -5.60 7.20 -2.86
CA ILE A 148 -5.07 8.12 -1.86
C ILE A 148 -5.18 9.53 -2.43
N THR A 149 -5.89 10.40 -1.71
CA THR A 149 -6.25 11.74 -2.19
C THR A 149 -6.21 12.77 -1.08
N ASP A 150 -5.90 14.02 -1.44
CA ASP A 150 -6.05 15.21 -0.60
C ASP A 150 -7.48 15.78 -0.68
N ARG A 151 -8.36 15.18 -1.50
CA ARG A 151 -9.72 15.64 -1.74
C ARG A 151 -10.76 14.58 -1.30
N PRO A 152 -10.88 14.34 0.02
CA PRO A 152 -11.83 13.36 0.55
C PRO A 152 -13.29 13.69 0.21
N ASP A 153 -13.60 14.98 0.03
CA ASP A 153 -14.91 15.47 -0.43
C ASP A 153 -15.31 14.91 -1.81
N ILE A 154 -14.35 14.87 -2.74
CA ILE A 154 -14.55 14.30 -4.07
C ILE A 154 -14.63 12.77 -3.99
N ALA A 155 -13.75 12.15 -3.21
CA ALA A 155 -13.76 10.70 -3.01
C ALA A 155 -15.07 10.21 -2.39
N GLU A 156 -15.63 10.94 -1.41
CA GLU A 156 -16.93 10.62 -0.81
C GLU A 156 -18.07 10.64 -1.85
N THR A 157 -18.04 11.61 -2.75
CA THR A 157 -19.01 11.70 -3.85
C THR A 157 -18.95 10.47 -4.76
N LEU A 158 -17.74 9.98 -5.03
CA LEU A 158 -17.52 8.76 -5.79
C LEU A 158 -18.07 7.54 -5.05
N LEU A 159 -17.75 7.38 -3.76
CA LEU A 159 -18.20 6.26 -2.94
C LEU A 159 -19.73 6.18 -2.88
N LYS A 160 -20.43 7.31 -2.69
CA LYS A 160 -21.90 7.38 -2.72
C LYS A 160 -22.47 6.89 -4.04
N LYS A 161 -21.80 7.16 -5.17
CA LYS A 161 -22.22 6.71 -6.49
C LYS A 161 -22.10 5.20 -6.68
N TYR A 162 -21.08 4.58 -6.10
CA TYR A 162 -20.83 3.13 -6.21
C TYR A 162 -21.51 2.32 -5.10
N ALA A 163 -21.81 2.91 -3.95
CA ALA A 163 -22.56 2.24 -2.87
C ALA A 163 -24.05 2.03 -3.19
N ASN A 164 -24.57 2.72 -4.20
CA ASN A 164 -25.98 2.63 -4.63
C ASN A 164 -26.17 1.72 -5.86
N VAL A 165 -25.18 0.91 -6.20
CA VAL A 165 -25.21 -0.12 -7.24
C VAL A 165 -25.03 -1.49 -6.60
#